data_8c6aac8ea8b7737834da60a61487e1be
#
_entry.id   8c6aac8ea8b7737834da60a61487e1be
#
_cell.length_a   1.000
_cell.length_b   1.000
_cell.length_c   1.000
_cell.angle_alpha   90.00
_cell.angle_beta   90.00
_cell.angle_gamma   90.00
#
_symmetry.space_group_name_H-M   'P 1'
#
loop_
_entity.id
_entity.type
_entity.pdbx_description
1 polymer ?
#
loop_
_entity_poly.entity_id
_entity_poly.type
_entity_poly.pdbx_seq_one_letter_code
_entity_poly.pdbx_strand_id
1 'polypeptide(L)' 'MENIGEKIMQARKTKGMTQDTLAQLVNVSRQTVSHWENGRAMPDVATAAQLSKVLDVNFLADEAAEDAAAA' A
#
# COMPACT_ATOMS: atom_id res chain seq x y z
N MET A 1 -2.72 -15.96 3.57
CA MET A 1 -3.31 -14.92 2.75
C MET A 1 -2.63 -13.60 3.01
N GLU A 2 -2.19 -12.93 1.96
CA GLU A 2 -1.50 -11.67 2.13
C GLU A 2 -2.49 -10.57 2.51
N ASN A 3 -2.09 -9.74 3.46
CA ASN A 3 -2.84 -8.54 3.78
C ASN A 3 -2.20 -7.34 3.07
N ILE A 4 -2.88 -6.20 3.14
CA ILE A 4 -2.40 -5.02 2.44
C ILE A 4 -1.04 -4.55 2.98
N GLY A 5 -0.79 -4.73 4.28
CA GLY A 5 0.50 -4.35 4.85
C GLY A 5 1.66 -5.14 4.26
N GLU A 6 1.47 -6.44 4.09
CA GLU A 6 2.50 -7.27 3.46
C GLU A 6 2.71 -6.90 2.00
N LYS A 7 1.63 -6.60 1.28
CA LYS A 7 1.76 -6.17 -0.11
C LYS A 7 2.55 -4.87 -0.22
N ILE A 8 2.27 -3.93 0.67
CA ILE A 8 3.01 -2.66 0.70
C ILE A 8 4.49 -2.92 0.96
N MET A 9 4.79 -3.74 1.96
CA MET A 9 6.18 -4.02 2.32
C MET A 9 6.93 -4.71 1.19
N GLN A 10 6.33 -5.72 0.58
CA GLN A 10 6.99 -6.44 -0.51
C GLN A 10 7.19 -5.56 -1.74
N ALA A 11 6.19 -4.77 -2.11
CA ALA A 11 6.30 -3.87 -3.25
C ALA A 11 7.37 -2.81 -2.99
N ARG A 12 7.41 -2.28 -1.77
CA ARG A 12 8.43 -1.31 -1.38
C ARG A 12 9.84 -1.91 -1.53
N LYS A 13 10.03 -3.12 -1.01
CA LYS A 13 11.34 -3.79 -1.07
C LYS A 13 11.72 -4.12 -2.51
N THR A 14 10.76 -4.53 -3.31
CA THR A 14 11.01 -4.82 -4.73
C THR A 14 11.51 -3.58 -5.46
N LYS A 15 11.01 -2.40 -5.08
CA LYS A 15 11.46 -1.13 -5.65
C LYS A 15 12.72 -0.59 -5.01
N GLY A 16 13.26 -1.26 -4.00
CA GLY A 16 14.46 -0.82 -3.32
C GLY A 16 14.26 0.39 -2.42
N MET A 17 13.03 0.62 -1.97
CA MET A 17 12.71 1.77 -1.14
C MET A 17 12.79 1.43 0.34
N THR A 18 13.20 2.42 1.15
CA THR A 18 13.05 2.35 2.60
C THR A 18 11.64 2.80 2.97
N GLN A 19 11.25 2.53 4.22
CA GLN A 19 9.97 3.05 4.74
C GLN A 19 9.94 4.58 4.68
N ASP A 20 11.06 5.21 4.99
CA ASP A 20 11.15 6.67 4.96
C ASP A 20 10.96 7.23 3.56
N THR A 21 11.58 6.60 2.56
CA THR A 21 11.42 7.01 1.17
C THR A 21 9.95 6.90 0.75
N LEU A 22 9.32 5.78 1.04
CA LEU A 22 7.91 5.60 0.69
C LEU A 22 7.04 6.63 1.40
N ALA A 23 7.30 6.87 2.68
CA ALA A 23 6.54 7.85 3.45
C ALA A 23 6.60 9.24 2.81
N GLN A 24 7.78 9.65 2.36
CA GLN A 24 7.94 10.95 1.69
C GLN A 24 7.14 11.00 0.40
N LEU A 25 7.15 9.92 -0.36
CA LEU A 25 6.47 9.90 -1.65
C LEU A 25 4.94 9.98 -1.53
N VAL A 26 4.38 9.48 -0.44
CA VAL A 26 2.93 9.54 -0.22
C VAL A 26 2.56 10.52 0.89
N ASN A 27 3.53 11.33 1.31
CA ASN A 27 3.32 12.48 2.20
C ASN A 27 2.76 12.07 3.57
N VAL A 28 3.32 11.03 4.15
CA VAL A 28 2.99 10.60 5.51
C VAL A 28 4.28 10.41 6.30
N SER A 29 4.16 10.12 7.58
CA SER A 29 5.33 9.85 8.41
C SER A 29 5.83 8.41 8.18
N ARG A 30 7.12 8.18 8.45
CA ARG A 30 7.68 6.84 8.40
C ARG A 30 6.94 5.90 9.35
N GLN A 31 6.54 6.41 10.50
CA GLN A 31 5.80 5.63 11.48
C GLN A 31 4.47 5.14 10.92
N THR A 32 3.81 5.96 10.11
CA THR A 32 2.57 5.57 9.46
C THR A 32 2.78 4.39 8.52
N VAL A 33 3.85 4.43 7.71
CA VAL A 33 4.19 3.31 6.83
C VAL A 33 4.47 2.05 7.65
N SER A 34 5.21 2.19 8.74
CA SER A 34 5.50 1.07 9.64
C SER A 34 4.22 0.45 10.18
N HIS A 35 3.26 1.28 10.58
CA HIS A 35 1.98 0.79 11.10
C HIS A 35 1.19 0.03 10.03
N TRP A 36 1.22 0.50 8.78
CA TRP A 36 0.57 -0.22 7.69
C TRP A 36 1.20 -1.60 7.51
N GLU A 37 2.53 -1.65 7.49
CA GLU A 37 3.25 -2.90 7.24
C GLU A 37 3.09 -3.90 8.38
N ASN A 38 2.85 -3.41 9.58
CA ASN A 38 2.63 -4.26 10.75
C ASN A 38 1.16 -4.60 11.00
N GLY A 39 0.27 -4.11 10.16
CA GLY A 39 -1.15 -4.38 10.30
C GLY A 39 -1.84 -3.59 11.41
N ARG A 40 -1.21 -2.55 11.93
CA ARG A 40 -1.79 -1.72 13.00
C ARG A 40 -2.72 -0.64 12.45
N ALA A 41 -2.57 -0.30 11.19
CA ALA A 41 -3.38 0.71 10.53
C ALA A 41 -3.47 0.36 9.06
N MET A 42 -4.45 0.93 8.38
CA MET A 42 -4.62 0.76 6.94
C MET A 42 -4.65 2.12 6.27
N PRO A 43 -4.09 2.24 5.07
CA PRO A 43 -4.22 3.49 4.32
C PRO A 43 -5.67 3.68 3.90
N ASP A 44 -6.11 4.94 3.85
CA ASP A 44 -7.43 5.26 3.32
C ASP A 44 -7.42 5.10 1.80
N VAL A 45 -8.60 5.29 1.18
CA VAL A 45 -8.75 5.07 -0.26
C VAL A 45 -7.83 5.98 -1.06
N ALA A 46 -7.75 7.25 -0.68
CA ALA A 46 -6.91 8.22 -1.40
C ALA A 46 -5.43 7.87 -1.29
N THR A 47 -4.99 7.50 -0.09
CA THR A 47 -3.60 7.12 0.13
C THR A 47 -3.27 5.80 -0.55
N ALA A 48 -4.21 4.85 -0.52
CA ALA A 48 -4.02 3.57 -1.22
C ALA A 48 -3.86 3.79 -2.72
N ALA A 49 -4.60 4.74 -3.30
CA ALA A 49 -4.45 5.08 -4.71
C ALA A 49 -3.05 5.64 -5.01
N GLN A 50 -2.53 6.49 -4.12
CA GLN A 50 -1.16 6.99 -4.25
C GLN A 50 -0.14 5.88 -4.13
N LEU A 51 -0.33 4.98 -3.17
CA LEU A 51 0.56 3.84 -3.00
C LEU A 51 0.57 2.96 -4.25
N SER A 52 -0.59 2.76 -4.87
CA SER A 52 -0.68 1.98 -6.10
C SER A 52 0.19 2.57 -7.20
N LYS A 53 0.19 3.89 -7.34
CA LYS A 53 1.00 4.56 -8.34
C LYS A 53 2.49 4.50 -8.02
N VAL A 54 2.84 4.78 -6.76
CA VAL A 54 4.24 4.83 -6.34
C VAL A 54 4.88 3.45 -6.39
N LEU A 55 4.15 2.43 -5.97
CA LEU A 55 4.67 1.07 -5.87
C LEU A 55 4.38 0.24 -7.11
N ASP A 56 3.62 0.78 -8.05
CA ASP A 56 3.25 0.08 -9.27
C ASP A 56 2.51 -1.22 -8.99
N VAL A 57 1.59 -1.17 -8.03
CA VAL A 57 0.77 -2.30 -7.59
C VAL A 57 -0.67 -1.83 -7.50
N ASN A 58 -1.60 -2.71 -7.82
CA ASN A 58 -3.01 -2.37 -7.90
C ASN A 58 -3.77 -2.81 -6.67
N PHE A 59 -3.61 -2.11 -5.56
CA PHE A 59 -4.32 -2.45 -4.32
C PHE A 59 -5.83 -2.33 -4.48
N LEU A 60 -6.28 -1.24 -5.09
CA LEU A 60 -7.71 -0.97 -5.25
C LEU A 60 -8.32 -1.81 -6.37
N ALA A 61 -7.53 -2.08 -7.40
CA ALA A 61 -8.03 -2.84 -8.53
C ALA A 61 -8.35 -4.29 -8.17
N ASP A 62 -7.60 -4.87 -7.24
CA ASP A 62 -7.89 -6.23 -6.79
C ASP A 62 -9.26 -6.29 -6.14
N GLU A 63 -9.57 -5.34 -5.28
CA GLU A 63 -10.88 -5.27 -4.65
C GLU A 63 -11.97 -4.94 -5.66
N ALA A 64 -11.69 -3.98 -6.55
CA ALA A 64 -12.65 -3.60 -7.58
C ALA A 64 -12.92 -4.75 -8.53
N ALA A 65 -11.91 -5.55 -8.85
CA ALA A 65 -12.08 -6.71 -9.71
C ALA A 65 -12.98 -7.75 -9.05
N GLU A 66 -12.82 -7.97 -7.77
CA GLU A 66 -13.67 -8.89 -7.03
C GLU A 66 -15.11 -8.40 -7.02
N ASP A 67 -15.32 -7.13 -6.75
CA ASP A 67 -16.65 -6.53 -6.76
C ASP A 67 -17.28 -6.61 -8.13
N ALA A 68 -16.53 -6.33 -9.17
CA ALA A 68 -17.02 -6.41 -10.54
C ALA A 68 -17.38 -7.85 -10.91
N ALA A 69 -16.58 -8.80 -10.45
CA ALA A 69 -16.88 -10.21 -10.70
C ALA A 69 -18.13 -10.66 -9.95
N ALA A 70 -18.38 -10.08 -8.77
CA ALA A 70 -19.55 -10.41 -7.98
C ALA A 70 -20.83 -9.76 -8.55
N ALA A 71 -20.64 -8.66 -9.24
CA ALA A 71 -21.78 -7.96 -9.82
C ALA A 71 -22.24 -8.64 -11.11
#